data_9ead190c435884221289571f317da4ab
#
_entry.id   9ead190c435884221289571f317da4ab
#
_cell.length_a   1.000
_cell.length_b   1.000
_cell.length_c   1.000
_cell.angle_alpha   90.00
_cell.angle_beta   90.00
_cell.angle_gamma   90.00
#
_symmetry.space_group_name_H-M   'P 1'
#
loop_
_entity.id
_entity.type
_entity.pdbx_description
1 polymer ?
#
loop_
_entity_poly.entity_id
_entity_poly.type
_entity_poly.pdbx_seq_one_letter_code
_entity_poly.pdbx_strand_id
1 'polypeptide(L)'
;MNIGLGAARKTILLVDADPHARATLRKALEASGFSVGEAATGEEGERTAHRIHPDAILTDLMMETIDAGGEIARRLAETGRQIPVYMVSTAADGLVGATGFAELGISGVFLKPVDPAIVIRTLKTRLGAG
;
A
#
# COMPACT_ATOMS: atom_id res chain seq x y z
N MET A 1 -19.36 -20.53 -6.10
CA MET A 1 -18.74 -20.77 -6.19
C MET A 1 -18.06 -20.40 -6.40
N ASN A 2 -17.65 -20.46 -6.63
CA ASN A 2 -16.94 -20.40 -6.88
C ASN A 2 -16.18 -20.28 -6.92
N ILE A 3 -16.34 -20.27 -6.99
CA ILE A 3 -15.65 -20.35 -7.12
C ILE A 3 -14.76 -19.90 -7.27
N GLY A 4 -15.29 -19.20 -7.34
CA GLY A 4 -14.07 -18.58 -7.38
C GLY A 4 -13.01 -19.35 -6.90
N LEU A 5 -13.39 -20.34 -6.95
CA LEU A 5 -12.63 -21.09 -6.58
C LEU A 5 -11.34 -20.83 -6.69
N GLY A 6 -10.67 -20.94 -6.77
CA GLY A 6 -9.34 -20.75 -6.90
C GLY A 6 -8.86 -19.36 -7.02
N ALA A 7 -9.69 -18.47 -7.15
CA ALA A 7 -9.29 -17.09 -7.27
C ALA A 7 -9.05 -16.51 -5.89
N ALA A 8 -7.86 -16.69 -5.38
CA ALA A 8 -7.49 -16.09 -4.11
C ALA A 8 -7.60 -14.57 -4.22
N ARG A 9 -8.12 -13.94 -3.17
CA ARG A 9 -8.19 -12.49 -3.14
C ARG A 9 -6.78 -11.91 -3.08
N LYS A 10 -6.59 -10.80 -3.78
CA LYS A 10 -5.34 -10.05 -3.63
C LYS A 10 -5.34 -9.37 -2.28
N THR A 11 -4.20 -9.32 -1.63
CA THR A 11 -4.06 -8.77 -0.29
C THR A 11 -3.33 -7.43 -0.35
N ILE A 12 -3.91 -6.45 0.30
CA ILE A 12 -3.33 -5.11 0.40
C ILE A 12 -2.94 -4.84 1.84
N LEU A 13 -1.75 -4.36 2.07
CA LEU A 13 -1.31 -3.94 3.40
C LEU A 13 -1.41 -2.43 3.49
N LEU A 14 -2.17 -1.95 4.48
CA LEU A 14 -2.30 -0.52 4.76
C LEU A 14 -1.44 -0.16 5.95
N VAL A 15 -0.50 0.76 5.76
CA VAL A 15 0.39 1.22 6.82
C VAL A 15 0.12 2.70 7.06
N ASP A 16 -0.55 3.02 8.16
CA ASP A 16 -0.95 4.38 8.47
C ASP A 16 -1.18 4.48 9.97
N ALA A 17 -0.62 5.51 10.59
CA ALA A 17 -0.78 5.71 12.02
C ALA A 17 -2.20 6.14 12.39
N ASP A 18 -2.96 6.72 11.45
CA ASP A 18 -4.32 7.17 11.73
C ASP A 18 -5.31 6.02 11.57
N PRO A 19 -5.87 5.50 12.67
CA PRO A 19 -6.79 4.37 12.57
C PRO A 19 -8.07 4.70 11.83
N HIS A 20 -8.50 5.96 11.84
CA HIS A 20 -9.73 6.36 11.17
C HIS A 20 -9.53 6.33 9.65
N ALA A 21 -8.44 6.92 9.16
CA ALA A 21 -8.13 6.90 7.74
C ALA A 21 -7.92 5.45 7.26
N ARG A 22 -7.25 4.66 8.07
CA ARG A 22 -7.00 3.26 7.74
C ARG A 22 -8.31 2.48 7.61
N ALA A 23 -9.23 2.70 8.57
CA ALA A 23 -10.52 2.00 8.56
C ALA A 23 -11.37 2.39 7.34
N THR A 24 -11.36 3.66 6.97
CA THR A 24 -12.12 4.13 5.83
C THR A 24 -11.66 3.45 4.54
N LEU A 25 -10.35 3.43 4.33
CA LEU A 25 -9.80 2.83 3.12
C LEU A 25 -9.95 1.31 3.14
N ARG A 26 -9.79 0.70 4.29
CA ARG A 26 -9.98 -0.74 4.44
C ARG A 26 -11.38 -1.16 4.01
N LYS A 27 -12.40 -0.45 4.49
CA LYS A 27 -13.77 -0.79 4.14
C LYS A 27 -14.00 -0.74 2.62
N ALA A 28 -13.47 0.29 1.99
CA ALA A 28 -13.62 0.43 0.54
C ALA A 28 -12.90 -0.69 -0.21
N LEU A 29 -11.71 -1.04 0.21
CA LEU A 29 -10.95 -2.11 -0.43
C LEU A 29 -11.61 -3.46 -0.24
N GLU A 30 -12.08 -3.75 0.96
CA GLU A 30 -12.77 -5.02 1.21
C GLU A 30 -14.04 -5.13 0.41
N ALA A 31 -14.78 -4.03 0.28
CA ALA A 31 -16.00 -4.02 -0.53
C ALA A 31 -15.71 -4.28 -2.00
N SER A 32 -14.48 -4.01 -2.44
CA SER A 32 -14.08 -4.23 -3.82
C SER A 32 -13.40 -5.58 -4.05
N GLY A 33 -13.37 -6.43 -3.04
CA GLY A 33 -12.87 -7.79 -3.20
C GLY A 33 -11.46 -8.04 -2.75
N PHE A 34 -10.80 -7.06 -2.12
CA PHE A 34 -9.46 -7.26 -1.60
C PHE A 34 -9.49 -7.78 -0.16
N SER A 35 -8.46 -8.52 0.21
CA SER A 35 -8.17 -8.79 1.62
C SER A 35 -7.25 -7.68 2.11
N VAL A 36 -7.39 -7.26 3.36
CA VAL A 36 -6.63 -6.12 3.86
C VAL A 36 -5.96 -6.44 5.18
N GLY A 37 -4.64 -6.20 5.24
CA GLY A 37 -3.90 -6.21 6.48
C GLY A 37 -3.62 -4.77 6.89
N GLU A 38 -3.35 -4.54 8.16
CA GLU A 38 -3.12 -3.20 8.69
C GLU A 38 -1.90 -3.15 9.57
N ALA A 39 -1.24 -2.00 9.56
CA ALA A 39 -0.14 -1.71 10.46
C ALA A 39 -0.16 -0.23 10.79
N ALA A 40 0.22 0.13 12.01
CA ALA A 40 0.20 1.51 12.45
C ALA A 40 1.57 2.19 12.30
N THR A 41 2.63 1.43 12.13
CA THR A 41 4.00 1.97 12.00
C THR A 41 4.72 1.27 10.87
N GLY A 42 5.82 1.88 10.42
CA GLY A 42 6.63 1.28 9.37
C GLY A 42 7.25 -0.04 9.81
N GLU A 43 7.70 -0.12 11.05
CA GLU A 43 8.27 -1.34 11.57
C GLU A 43 7.25 -2.46 11.63
N GLU A 44 6.06 -2.15 12.14
CA GLU A 44 4.97 -3.12 12.16
C GLU A 44 4.58 -3.50 10.73
N GLY A 45 4.58 -2.54 9.82
CA GLY A 45 4.29 -2.78 8.42
C GLY A 45 5.25 -3.78 7.80
N GLU A 46 6.52 -3.63 8.08
CA GLU A 46 7.52 -4.55 7.55
C GLU A 46 7.30 -5.97 8.10
N ARG A 47 7.09 -6.09 9.41
CA ARG A 47 6.83 -7.39 10.01
C ARG A 47 5.58 -8.03 9.43
N THR A 48 4.52 -7.24 9.27
CA THR A 48 3.27 -7.73 8.72
C THR A 48 3.46 -8.17 7.27
N ALA A 49 4.21 -7.39 6.48
CA ALA A 49 4.46 -7.74 5.08
C ALA A 49 5.16 -9.10 4.96
N HIS A 50 6.12 -9.36 5.83
CA HIS A 50 6.81 -10.66 5.81
C HIS A 50 5.89 -11.80 6.22
N ARG A 51 4.91 -11.52 7.07
CA ARG A 51 3.99 -12.55 7.55
C ARG A 51 2.87 -12.87 6.56
N ILE A 52 2.27 -11.84 5.97
CA ILE A 52 1.09 -12.05 5.13
C ILE A 52 1.38 -12.04 3.63
N HIS A 53 2.56 -11.63 3.22
CA HIS A 53 2.96 -11.59 1.80
C HIS A 53 1.93 -10.82 0.95
N PRO A 54 1.76 -9.51 1.20
CA PRO A 54 0.74 -8.76 0.47
C PRO A 54 1.12 -8.62 -1.01
N ASP A 55 0.10 -8.38 -1.82
CA ASP A 55 0.30 -8.14 -3.24
C ASP A 55 0.63 -6.68 -3.54
N ALA A 56 0.28 -5.78 -2.62
CA ALA A 56 0.66 -4.37 -2.70
C ALA A 56 0.63 -3.76 -1.31
N ILE A 57 1.36 -2.67 -1.14
CA ILE A 57 1.43 -1.94 0.13
C ILE A 57 1.09 -0.48 -0.13
N LEU A 58 0.21 0.09 0.69
CA LEU A 58 -0.04 1.52 0.75
C LEU A 58 0.48 2.02 2.08
N THR A 59 1.35 3.01 2.06
CA THR A 59 1.96 3.53 3.28
C THR A 59 1.93 5.06 3.30
N ASP A 60 1.61 5.62 4.47
CA ASP A 60 1.63 7.06 4.68
C ASP A 60 3.07 7.55 4.68
N LEU A 61 3.35 8.55 3.86
CA LEU A 61 4.69 9.12 3.75
C LEU A 61 5.18 9.75 5.04
N MET A 62 4.27 10.34 5.81
CA MET A 62 4.62 11.12 7.00
C MET A 62 4.45 10.35 8.30
N MET A 63 4.50 9.04 8.25
CA MET A 63 4.19 8.24 9.41
C MET A 63 5.21 8.37 10.53
N GLU A 64 6.40 7.84 10.37
CA GLU A 64 7.46 7.93 11.38
C GLU A 64 8.63 8.70 10.84
N THR A 65 9.05 8.36 9.64
CA THR A 65 10.09 9.08 8.92
C THR A 65 9.57 9.27 7.50
N ILE A 66 10.14 10.24 6.82
CA ILE A 66 9.71 10.58 5.46
C ILE A 66 9.86 9.40 4.51
N ASP A 67 10.87 8.58 4.69
CA ASP A 67 11.16 7.50 3.76
C ASP A 67 10.82 6.10 4.30
N ALA A 68 9.94 6.01 5.30
CA ALA A 68 9.57 4.73 5.87
C ALA A 68 9.04 3.76 4.82
N GLY A 69 8.18 4.25 3.92
CA GLY A 69 7.65 3.40 2.85
C GLY A 69 8.71 2.96 1.87
N GLY A 70 9.65 3.85 1.54
CA GLY A 70 10.76 3.50 0.67
C GLY A 70 11.67 2.47 1.28
N GLU A 71 11.87 2.55 2.58
CA GLU A 71 12.67 1.58 3.29
C GLU A 71 12.03 0.20 3.27
N ILE A 72 10.71 0.14 3.44
CA ILE A 72 9.97 -1.11 3.32
C ILE A 72 10.17 -1.71 1.93
N ALA A 73 10.02 -0.89 0.90
CA ALA A 73 10.18 -1.36 -0.48
C ALA A 73 11.58 -1.91 -0.71
N ARG A 74 12.60 -1.21 -0.21
CA ARG A 74 13.97 -1.65 -0.38
C ARG A 74 14.23 -2.99 0.30
N ARG A 75 13.75 -3.14 1.53
CA ARG A 75 13.95 -4.39 2.27
C ARG A 75 13.25 -5.56 1.62
N LEU A 76 12.04 -5.34 1.10
CA LEU A 76 11.32 -6.39 0.40
C LEU A 76 12.01 -6.76 -0.90
N ALA A 77 12.58 -5.79 -1.60
CA ALA A 77 13.34 -6.07 -2.81
C ALA A 77 14.57 -6.92 -2.51
N GLU A 78 15.23 -6.66 -1.38
CA GLU A 78 16.40 -7.42 -0.97
C GLU A 78 16.06 -8.87 -0.68
N THR A 79 14.82 -9.18 -0.34
CA THR A 79 14.39 -10.56 -0.11
C THR A 79 13.91 -11.24 -1.38
N GLY A 80 14.04 -10.58 -2.53
CA GLY A 80 13.62 -11.14 -3.80
C GLY A 80 12.15 -10.95 -4.12
N ARG A 81 11.43 -10.21 -3.30
CA ARG A 81 10.03 -9.94 -3.55
C ARG A 81 9.87 -8.60 -4.24
N GLN A 82 9.05 -8.56 -5.27
CA GLN A 82 8.73 -7.32 -5.96
C GLN A 82 7.30 -6.96 -5.69
N ILE A 83 7.06 -6.32 -4.54
CA ILE A 83 5.74 -5.90 -4.12
C ILE A 83 5.60 -4.41 -4.41
N PRO A 84 4.61 -4.00 -5.21
CA PRO A 84 4.41 -2.57 -5.46
C PRO A 84 4.05 -1.83 -4.17
N VAL A 85 4.74 -0.72 -3.93
CA VAL A 85 4.54 0.12 -2.76
C VAL A 85 4.06 1.48 -3.24
N TYR A 86 2.92 1.92 -2.72
CA TYR A 86 2.35 3.23 -3.02
C TYR A 86 2.41 4.10 -1.78
N MET A 87 2.80 5.35 -1.97
CA MET A 87 2.84 6.32 -0.88
C MET A 87 1.55 7.12 -0.89
N VAL A 88 1.11 7.53 0.30
CA VAL A 88 -0.02 8.44 0.46
C VAL A 88 0.54 9.71 1.09
N SER A 89 0.31 10.85 0.48
CA SER A 89 0.92 12.08 0.98
C SER A 89 0.09 13.32 0.65
N THR A 90 0.41 14.43 1.31
CA THR A 90 -0.14 15.73 0.93
C THR A 90 0.59 16.19 -0.33
N ALA A 91 0.03 17.20 -1.00
CA ALA A 91 0.66 17.74 -2.22
C ALA A 91 2.06 18.25 -1.95
N ALA A 92 2.27 18.87 -0.78
CA ALA A 92 3.58 19.41 -0.44
C ALA A 92 4.62 18.30 -0.30
N ASP A 93 4.23 17.21 0.37
CA ASP A 93 5.10 16.05 0.53
C ASP A 93 5.41 15.41 -0.81
N GLY A 94 4.41 15.33 -1.68
CA GLY A 94 4.57 14.74 -2.99
C GLY A 94 5.58 15.49 -3.86
N LEU A 95 5.57 16.81 -3.78
CA LEU A 95 6.52 17.61 -4.53
C LEU A 95 7.95 17.36 -4.08
N VAL A 96 8.16 17.27 -2.79
CA VAL A 96 9.49 17.06 -2.23
C VAL A 96 10.05 15.70 -2.65
N GLY A 97 9.21 14.68 -2.65
CA GLY A 97 9.67 13.34 -2.92
C GLY A 97 9.62 12.90 -4.37
N ALA A 98 9.06 13.72 -5.25
CA ALA A 98 8.73 13.26 -6.61
C ALA A 98 9.94 12.72 -7.39
N THR A 99 11.10 13.33 -7.23
CA THR A 99 12.28 12.92 -8.00
C THR A 99 12.95 11.67 -7.46
N GLY A 100 12.66 11.31 -6.21
CA GLY A 100 13.31 10.18 -5.59
C GLY A 100 12.50 8.91 -5.52
N PHE A 101 11.21 8.96 -5.88
CA PHE A 101 10.33 7.83 -5.67
C PHE A 101 10.74 6.59 -6.47
N ALA A 102 11.09 6.77 -7.73
CA ALA A 102 11.49 5.64 -8.56
C ALA A 102 12.76 4.96 -8.02
N GLU A 103 13.68 5.76 -7.51
CA GLU A 103 14.92 5.23 -6.95
C GLU A 103 14.69 4.46 -5.66
N LEU A 104 13.63 4.79 -4.94
CA LEU A 104 13.26 4.10 -3.72
C LEU A 104 12.40 2.86 -3.97
N GLY A 105 12.03 2.60 -5.22
CA GLY A 105 11.20 1.46 -5.55
C GLY A 105 9.72 1.73 -5.32
N ILE A 106 9.32 2.99 -5.28
CA ILE A 106 7.91 3.37 -5.08
C ILE A 106 7.18 3.32 -6.42
N SER A 107 6.03 2.66 -6.44
CA SER A 107 5.26 2.47 -7.67
C SER A 107 4.35 3.66 -7.99
N GLY A 108 4.00 4.45 -7.01
CA GLY A 108 3.17 5.62 -7.25
C GLY A 108 2.81 6.33 -5.96
N VAL A 109 2.10 7.45 -6.09
CA VAL A 109 1.72 8.29 -4.96
C VAL A 109 0.25 8.64 -5.10
N PHE A 110 -0.51 8.50 -4.01
CA PHE A 110 -1.87 9.00 -3.93
C PHE A 110 -1.88 10.24 -3.05
N LEU A 111 -2.49 11.30 -3.54
CA LEU A 111 -2.54 12.56 -2.80
C LEU A 111 -3.74 12.60 -1.85
N LYS A 112 -3.55 13.19 -0.68
CA LYS A 112 -4.61 13.39 0.28
C LYS A 112 -5.45 14.62 -0.11
N PRO A 113 -6.75 14.59 0.08
CA PRO A 113 -7.54 13.47 0.62
C PRO A 113 -7.64 12.34 -0.40
N VAL A 114 -7.45 11.12 0.07
CA VAL A 114 -7.41 9.96 -0.82
C VAL A 114 -8.82 9.63 -1.30
N ASP A 115 -8.95 9.44 -2.61
CA ASP A 115 -10.20 8.97 -3.20
C ASP A 115 -10.12 7.44 -3.31
N PRO A 116 -10.90 6.70 -2.52
CA PRO A 116 -10.82 5.25 -2.56
C PRO A 116 -11.08 4.65 -3.94
N ALA A 117 -11.92 5.30 -4.75
CA ALA A 117 -12.20 4.80 -6.09
C ALA A 117 -10.95 4.81 -6.98
N ILE A 118 -10.12 5.83 -6.83
CA ILE A 118 -8.88 5.92 -7.60
C ILE A 118 -7.90 4.86 -7.14
N VAL A 119 -7.78 4.66 -5.82
CA VAL A 119 -6.91 3.63 -5.28
C VAL A 119 -7.33 2.26 -5.78
N ILE A 120 -8.61 1.96 -5.69
CA ILE A 120 -9.14 0.67 -6.11
C ILE A 120 -8.87 0.40 -7.58
N ARG A 121 -9.12 1.39 -8.43
CA ARG A 121 -8.89 1.25 -9.87
C ARG A 121 -7.42 1.01 -10.17
N THR A 122 -6.55 1.77 -9.52
CA THR A 122 -5.11 1.63 -9.71
C THR A 122 -4.63 0.24 -9.30
N LEU A 123 -5.08 -0.23 -8.14
CA LEU A 123 -4.66 -1.53 -7.65
C LEU A 123 -5.20 -2.67 -8.51
N LYS A 124 -6.44 -2.56 -8.96
CA LYS A 124 -7.00 -3.59 -9.84
C LYS A 124 -6.25 -3.69 -11.16
N THR A 125 -5.90 -2.54 -11.72
CA THR A 125 -5.11 -2.51 -12.95
C THR A 125 -3.73 -3.10 -12.73
N ARG A 126 -3.07 -2.69 -11.66
CA ARG A 126 -1.70 -3.12 -11.36
C ARG A 126 -1.62 -4.62 -11.06
N LEU A 127 -2.59 -5.13 -10.31
CA LEU A 127 -2.55 -6.51 -9.83
C LEU A 127 -3.31 -7.47 -10.75
N GLY A 128 -3.97 -6.97 -11.76
CA GLY A 128 -4.77 -7.82 -12.64
C GLY A 128 -6.02 -8.35 -11.97
N ALA A 129 -6.48 -7.73 -10.89
CA ALA A 129 -7.69 -8.12 -10.20
C ALA A 129 -8.86 -7.37 -10.80
N GLY A 130 -9.73 -8.07 -11.42
CA GLY A 130 -10.80 -7.43 -12.15
C GLY A 130 -12.17 -7.63 -11.57
#